data_738b6823e8ce0117466f45fe4dcf15f8
#
_entry.id   738b6823e8ce0117466f45fe4dcf15f8
#
_cell.length_a   1.000
_cell.length_b   1.000
_cell.length_c   1.000
_cell.angle_alpha   90.00
_cell.angle_beta   90.00
_cell.angle_gamma   90.00
#
_symmetry.space_group_name_H-M   'P 1'
#
loop_
_entity.id
_entity.type
_entity.pdbx_description
1 polymer ?
#
loop_
_entity_poly.entity_id
_entity_poly.type
_entity_poly.pdbx_seq_one_letter_code
_entity_poly.pdbx_strand_id
1 'polypeptide(L)'
;FNAFSLKPHHSSVMNTHDKPVGSKITVRPVMTYRDMSKFIEIPWRVYANDPLWVPPLRLERRFHFSRFNPFFKHGEWQAWVAFQNGQPAGRISAQIDSLHQERYGADSGHFGLLECIDDSEVFAALILNAEAWLASRQVRHVSGPFNLSINQECGILVDGFDTPPVIMMP
;
A
#
# COMPACT_ATOMS: atom_id res chain seq x y z
N PHE A 1 4.97 20.34 9.65
CA PHE A 1 4.95 18.97 9.16
C PHE A 1 6.33 18.39 9.40
N ASN A 2 6.50 17.64 10.48
CA ASN A 2 7.79 17.22 10.99
C ASN A 2 8.11 15.78 10.63
N ALA A 3 9.39 15.63 10.34
CA ALA A 3 10.10 14.44 9.97
C ALA A 3 9.86 13.25 10.94
N PHE A 4 9.83 12.07 10.37
CA PHE A 4 9.91 10.79 11.05
C PHE A 4 11.11 10.76 12.02
N SER A 5 10.85 10.59 13.32
CA SER A 5 11.83 10.21 14.32
C SER A 5 11.49 8.81 14.81
N LEU A 6 12.22 7.84 14.33
CA LEU A 6 12.19 6.47 14.84
C LEU A 6 12.88 6.44 16.21
N LYS A 7 12.15 6.10 17.28
CA LYS A 7 12.76 5.74 18.56
C LYS A 7 13.20 4.27 18.52
N PRO A 8 14.39 3.95 19.05
CA PRO A 8 14.90 2.59 19.00
C PRO A 8 14.17 1.67 19.99
N HIS A 9 13.63 0.58 19.52
CA HIS A 9 13.26 -0.55 20.36
C HIS A 9 14.51 -1.28 20.82
N HIS A 10 14.50 -1.74 22.07
CA HIS A 10 15.54 -2.49 22.73
C HIS A 10 16.08 -3.63 21.86
N SER A 11 17.37 -3.54 21.58
CA SER A 11 18.14 -4.54 20.87
C SER A 11 18.34 -5.79 21.68
N SER A 12 17.74 -6.90 21.26
CA SER A 12 18.46 -8.17 21.33
C SER A 12 19.43 -8.20 20.15
N VAL A 13 20.70 -8.31 20.46
CA VAL A 13 21.80 -8.38 19.50
C VAL A 13 21.59 -9.62 18.64
N MET A 14 21.02 -9.46 17.45
CA MET A 14 21.10 -10.45 16.39
C MET A 14 22.35 -10.17 15.57
N ASN A 15 23.17 -11.20 15.46
CA ASN A 15 24.41 -11.28 14.71
C ASN A 15 24.23 -10.74 13.28
N THR A 16 25.01 -9.72 12.92
CA THR A 16 25.06 -9.10 11.59
C THR A 16 25.87 -9.93 10.57
N HIS A 17 25.64 -11.23 10.47
CA HIS A 17 26.23 -12.07 9.42
C HIS A 17 25.20 -13.09 8.96
N ASP A 18 24.40 -12.72 7.98
CA ASP A 18 23.89 -13.48 6.85
C ASP A 18 22.78 -12.69 6.14
N LYS A 19 23.13 -11.57 5.44
CA LYS A 19 22.29 -11.13 4.34
C LYS A 19 22.60 -12.04 3.17
N PRO A 20 21.66 -12.87 2.73
CA PRO A 20 21.87 -13.63 1.49
C PRO A 20 22.07 -12.65 0.35
N VAL A 21 23.09 -12.90 -0.43
CA VAL A 21 23.46 -12.15 -1.64
C VAL A 21 22.21 -11.86 -2.47
N GLY A 22 21.80 -10.56 -2.52
CA GLY A 22 20.84 -10.01 -3.44
C GLY A 22 19.49 -10.71 -3.52
N SER A 23 18.57 -10.42 -2.59
CA SER A 23 17.17 -10.83 -2.78
C SER A 23 16.61 -10.18 -4.05
N LYS A 24 16.20 -11.00 -5.03
CA LYS A 24 15.66 -10.50 -6.29
C LYS A 24 14.26 -9.93 -6.05
N ILE A 25 14.16 -8.61 -5.98
CA ILE A 25 12.89 -7.91 -5.87
C ILE A 25 12.39 -7.58 -7.28
N THR A 26 11.13 -7.87 -7.55
CA THR A 26 10.44 -7.47 -8.77
C THR A 26 9.07 -6.92 -8.44
N VAL A 27 8.70 -5.78 -9.03
CA VAL A 27 7.37 -5.18 -8.88
C VAL A 27 6.62 -5.35 -10.20
N ARG A 28 5.38 -5.82 -10.12
CA ARG A 28 4.53 -6.06 -11.29
C ARG A 28 3.21 -5.33 -11.17
N PRO A 29 2.75 -4.67 -12.25
CA PRO A 29 1.43 -4.05 -12.26
C PRO A 29 0.33 -5.12 -12.19
N VAL A 30 -0.76 -4.76 -11.55
CA VAL A 30 -1.99 -5.57 -11.50
C VAL A 30 -2.76 -5.31 -12.81
N MET A 31 -2.77 -6.30 -13.70
CA MET A 31 -3.40 -6.20 -15.01
C MET A 31 -4.48 -7.25 -15.25
N THR A 32 -4.42 -8.36 -14.52
CA THR A 32 -5.32 -9.49 -14.71
C THR A 32 -6.10 -9.81 -13.43
N TYR A 33 -7.16 -10.59 -13.57
CA TYR A 33 -7.89 -11.12 -12.41
C TYR A 33 -6.99 -11.92 -11.45
N ARG A 34 -6.00 -12.63 -11.98
CA ARG A 34 -5.04 -13.39 -11.17
C ARG A 34 -4.11 -12.47 -10.38
N ASP A 35 -3.71 -11.34 -10.98
CA ASP A 35 -2.89 -10.34 -10.29
C ASP A 35 -3.70 -9.64 -9.20
N MET A 36 -4.96 -9.29 -9.49
CA MET A 36 -5.90 -8.73 -8.52
C MET A 36 -6.11 -9.68 -7.33
N SER A 37 -6.23 -10.98 -7.57
CA SER A 37 -6.34 -11.95 -6.48
C SER A 37 -5.10 -11.96 -5.60
N LYS A 38 -3.89 -11.91 -6.18
CA LYS A 38 -2.64 -11.80 -5.41
C LYS A 38 -2.57 -10.49 -4.63
N PHE A 39 -2.95 -9.38 -5.26
CA PHE A 39 -2.98 -8.07 -4.63
C PHE A 39 -3.90 -8.04 -3.40
N ILE A 40 -5.09 -8.63 -3.50
CA ILE A 40 -6.04 -8.75 -2.38
C ILE A 40 -5.48 -9.62 -1.26
N GLU A 41 -4.73 -10.69 -1.57
CA GLU A 41 -4.23 -11.65 -0.58
C GLU A 41 -2.97 -11.17 0.18
N ILE A 42 -2.32 -10.08 -0.20
CA ILE A 42 -1.10 -9.58 0.47
C ILE A 42 -1.32 -9.39 1.99
N PRO A 43 -2.38 -8.73 2.50
CA PRO A 43 -2.57 -8.52 3.94
C PRO A 43 -2.59 -9.82 4.73
N TRP A 44 -3.23 -10.88 4.20
CA TRP A 44 -3.26 -12.19 4.87
C TRP A 44 -1.88 -12.83 5.03
N ARG A 45 -0.91 -12.41 4.23
CA ARG A 45 0.48 -12.85 4.36
C ARG A 45 1.27 -11.95 5.31
N VAL A 46 1.10 -10.64 5.18
CA VAL A 46 1.81 -9.64 5.99
C VAL A 46 1.41 -9.76 7.45
N TYR A 47 0.12 -9.88 7.72
CA TYR A 47 -0.44 -9.93 9.08
C TYR A 47 -0.75 -11.35 9.58
N ALA A 48 -0.20 -12.39 8.94
CA ALA A 48 -0.51 -13.79 9.28
C ALA A 48 -0.25 -14.14 10.76
N ASN A 49 0.68 -13.46 11.41
CA ASN A 49 1.08 -13.69 12.80
C ASN A 49 0.60 -12.59 13.75
N ASP A 50 -0.20 -11.65 13.29
CA ASP A 50 -0.77 -10.60 14.13
C ASP A 50 -2.11 -11.05 14.72
N PRO A 51 -2.18 -11.29 16.05
CA PRO A 51 -3.40 -11.76 16.70
C PRO A 51 -4.49 -10.69 16.80
N LEU A 52 -4.15 -9.43 16.58
CA LEU A 52 -5.08 -8.30 16.64
C LEU A 52 -5.65 -7.94 15.26
N TRP A 53 -5.01 -8.42 14.19
CA TRP A 53 -5.47 -8.13 12.85
C TRP A 53 -6.81 -8.80 12.54
N VAL A 54 -7.79 -7.99 12.13
CA VAL A 54 -9.11 -8.46 11.71
C VAL A 54 -9.17 -8.48 10.18
N PRO A 55 -9.14 -9.67 9.54
CA PRO A 55 -9.13 -9.76 8.09
C PRO A 55 -10.46 -9.24 7.50
N PRO A 56 -10.41 -8.36 6.49
CA PRO A 56 -11.60 -7.95 5.77
C PRO A 56 -12.19 -9.10 4.94
N LEU A 57 -13.45 -9.00 4.57
CA LEU A 57 -14.07 -10.02 3.72
C LEU A 57 -13.49 -9.94 2.29
N ARG A 58 -12.94 -11.07 1.79
CA ARG A 58 -12.39 -11.14 0.43
C ARG A 58 -13.38 -10.73 -0.67
N LEU A 59 -14.65 -11.06 -0.49
CA LEU A 59 -15.70 -10.68 -1.43
C LEU A 59 -15.91 -9.16 -1.44
N GLU A 60 -15.91 -8.54 -0.28
CA GLU A 60 -16.00 -7.09 -0.14
C GLU A 60 -14.83 -6.39 -0.84
N ARG A 61 -13.58 -6.86 -0.63
CA ARG A 61 -12.39 -6.30 -1.32
C ARG A 61 -12.49 -6.44 -2.83
N ARG A 62 -13.05 -7.53 -3.35
CA ARG A 62 -13.30 -7.67 -4.79
C ARG A 62 -14.33 -6.66 -5.32
N PHE A 63 -15.40 -6.41 -4.57
CA PHE A 63 -16.36 -5.36 -4.92
C PHE A 63 -15.73 -3.97 -4.85
N HIS A 64 -14.93 -3.71 -3.82
CA HIS A 64 -14.23 -2.44 -3.63
C HIS A 64 -13.36 -2.07 -4.84
N PHE A 65 -12.66 -3.03 -5.43
CA PHE A 65 -11.82 -2.83 -6.62
C PHE A 65 -12.55 -3.11 -7.94
N SER A 66 -13.87 -3.26 -7.92
CA SER A 66 -14.64 -3.50 -9.14
C SER A 66 -15.06 -2.18 -9.81
N ARG A 67 -15.39 -2.27 -11.10
CA ARG A 67 -15.95 -1.14 -11.86
C ARG A 67 -17.26 -0.55 -11.28
N PHE A 68 -17.88 -1.22 -10.33
CA PHE A 68 -19.10 -0.74 -9.66
C PHE A 68 -18.78 0.25 -8.54
N ASN A 69 -17.53 0.35 -8.06
CA ASN A 69 -17.15 1.37 -7.12
C ASN A 69 -17.26 2.76 -7.80
N PRO A 70 -18.02 3.70 -7.18
CA PRO A 70 -18.22 5.04 -7.73
C PRO A 70 -16.96 5.81 -8.07
N PHE A 71 -15.86 5.55 -7.34
CA PHE A 71 -14.55 6.15 -7.58
C PHE A 71 -14.12 6.02 -9.05
N PHE A 72 -14.31 4.86 -9.67
CA PHE A 72 -13.88 4.61 -11.06
C PHE A 72 -14.66 5.38 -12.14
N LYS A 73 -15.67 6.19 -11.75
CA LYS A 73 -16.35 7.12 -12.67
C LYS A 73 -15.55 8.40 -12.91
N HIS A 74 -14.66 8.75 -11.99
CA HIS A 74 -13.90 10.00 -12.01
C HIS A 74 -12.42 9.82 -11.61
N GLY A 75 -12.03 8.61 -11.19
CA GLY A 75 -10.68 8.30 -10.75
C GLY A 75 -9.92 7.40 -11.70
N GLU A 76 -8.62 7.67 -11.88
CA GLU A 76 -7.65 6.73 -12.43
C GLU A 76 -6.95 6.00 -11.29
N TRP A 77 -6.69 4.72 -11.48
CA TRP A 77 -6.07 3.89 -10.48
C TRP A 77 -5.15 2.85 -11.11
N GLN A 78 -4.01 2.62 -10.49
CA GLN A 78 -3.09 1.54 -10.79
C GLN A 78 -2.60 0.90 -9.51
N ALA A 79 -2.42 -0.40 -9.53
CA ALA A 79 -1.86 -1.17 -8.41
C ALA A 79 -0.69 -2.04 -8.84
N TRP A 80 0.15 -2.38 -7.86
CA TRP A 80 1.32 -3.24 -8.04
C TRP A 80 1.44 -4.24 -6.90
N VAL A 81 2.03 -5.39 -7.24
CA VAL A 81 2.48 -6.40 -6.28
C VAL A 81 3.99 -6.53 -6.38
N ALA A 82 4.65 -6.38 -5.24
CA ALA A 82 6.07 -6.71 -5.11
C ALA A 82 6.26 -8.20 -4.82
N PHE A 83 7.29 -8.76 -5.44
CA PHE A 83 7.72 -10.14 -5.22
C PHE A 83 9.17 -10.13 -4.76
N GLN A 84 9.45 -10.86 -3.71
CA GLN A 84 10.82 -11.14 -3.26
C GLN A 84 11.11 -12.62 -3.46
N ASN A 85 12.14 -12.93 -4.23
CA ASN A 85 12.49 -14.33 -4.61
C ASN A 85 11.30 -15.10 -5.21
N GLY A 86 10.45 -14.43 -5.98
CA GLY A 86 9.27 -15.00 -6.62
C GLY A 86 8.03 -15.15 -5.72
N GLN A 87 8.13 -14.86 -4.42
CA GLN A 87 7.01 -14.86 -3.48
C GLN A 87 6.40 -13.46 -3.33
N PRO A 88 5.07 -13.32 -3.30
CA PRO A 88 4.43 -12.03 -3.03
C PRO A 88 4.87 -11.47 -1.68
N ALA A 89 5.37 -10.23 -1.67
CA ALA A 89 6.01 -9.60 -0.52
C ALA A 89 5.38 -8.26 -0.12
N GLY A 90 4.57 -7.67 -0.99
CA GLY A 90 3.90 -6.41 -0.67
C GLY A 90 3.02 -5.92 -1.81
N ARG A 91 2.26 -4.86 -1.53
CA ARG A 91 1.37 -4.19 -2.48
C ARG A 91 1.36 -2.68 -2.28
N ILE A 92 0.99 -1.96 -3.32
CA ILE A 92 0.70 -0.54 -3.30
C ILE A 92 -0.29 -0.20 -4.40
N SER A 93 -1.05 0.88 -4.24
CA SER A 93 -1.78 1.52 -5.32
C SER A 93 -1.40 2.99 -5.45
N ALA A 94 -1.65 3.54 -6.63
CA ALA A 94 -1.63 4.98 -6.87
C ALA A 94 -2.90 5.37 -7.62
N GLN A 95 -3.41 6.56 -7.31
CA GLN A 95 -4.66 7.06 -7.89
C GLN A 95 -4.64 8.56 -8.09
N ILE A 96 -5.45 8.97 -9.05
CA ILE A 96 -5.77 10.36 -9.36
C ILE A 96 -7.30 10.48 -9.33
N ASP A 97 -7.79 11.43 -8.57
CA ASP A 97 -9.21 11.73 -8.49
C ASP A 97 -9.46 13.09 -9.15
N SER A 98 -10.18 13.10 -10.28
CA SER A 98 -10.44 14.34 -11.04
C SER A 98 -11.24 15.35 -10.22
N LEU A 99 -12.18 14.89 -9.39
CA LEU A 99 -12.97 15.78 -8.53
C LEU A 99 -12.11 16.41 -7.43
N HIS A 100 -11.12 15.67 -6.94
CA HIS A 100 -10.15 16.22 -5.99
C HIS A 100 -9.24 17.25 -6.68
N GLN A 101 -8.75 16.93 -7.89
CA GLN A 101 -7.90 17.83 -8.66
C GLN A 101 -8.59 19.14 -9.04
N GLU A 102 -9.85 19.10 -9.42
CA GLU A 102 -10.67 20.30 -9.70
C GLU A 102 -10.73 21.26 -8.50
N ARG A 103 -10.71 20.72 -7.29
CA ARG A 103 -10.87 21.51 -6.07
C ARG A 103 -9.53 21.96 -5.45
N TYR A 104 -8.50 21.12 -5.51
CA TYR A 104 -7.27 21.29 -4.73
C TYR A 104 -6.00 21.46 -5.58
N GLY A 105 -6.08 21.27 -6.89
CA GLY A 105 -4.96 21.45 -7.82
C GLY A 105 -4.77 20.24 -8.74
N ALA A 106 -4.59 20.55 -10.02
CA ALA A 106 -4.50 19.56 -11.10
C ALA A 106 -3.26 18.63 -11.03
N ASP A 107 -2.28 18.99 -10.19
CA ASP A 107 -1.03 18.25 -10.01
C ASP A 107 -1.01 17.40 -8.73
N SER A 108 -2.18 17.19 -8.10
CA SER A 108 -2.33 16.35 -6.93
C SER A 108 -2.69 14.89 -7.28
N GLY A 109 -2.16 13.96 -6.51
CA GLY A 109 -2.47 12.53 -6.61
C GLY A 109 -2.21 11.83 -5.28
N HIS A 110 -2.56 10.56 -5.21
CA HIS A 110 -2.53 9.83 -3.97
C HIS A 110 -1.91 8.45 -4.14
N PHE A 111 -1.35 7.92 -3.06
CA PHE A 111 -1.03 6.50 -2.94
C PHE A 111 -1.91 5.86 -1.84
N GLY A 112 -2.04 4.53 -1.89
CA GLY A 112 -2.79 3.80 -0.88
C GLY A 112 -2.50 2.30 -0.91
N LEU A 113 -3.18 1.54 -0.06
CA LEU A 113 -3.08 0.08 0.01
C LEU A 113 -1.61 -0.39 0.12
N LEU A 114 -0.78 0.42 0.81
CA LEU A 114 0.63 0.13 1.01
C LEU A 114 0.79 -0.82 2.18
N GLU A 115 1.14 -2.05 1.88
CA GLU A 115 1.41 -3.10 2.85
C GLU A 115 2.52 -4.00 2.30
N CYS A 116 3.52 -4.28 3.11
CA CYS A 116 4.60 -5.18 2.73
C CYS A 116 5.20 -5.88 3.96
N ILE A 117 5.97 -6.93 3.70
CA ILE A 117 6.83 -7.52 4.73
C ILE A 117 7.81 -6.48 5.26
N ASP A 118 8.36 -6.68 6.45
CA ASP A 118 9.35 -5.80 7.06
C ASP A 118 10.70 -5.87 6.31
N ASP A 119 10.72 -5.23 5.13
CA ASP A 119 11.88 -5.15 4.25
C ASP A 119 11.89 -3.78 3.53
N SER A 120 12.89 -2.96 3.85
CA SER A 120 13.02 -1.60 3.32
C SER A 120 13.23 -1.55 1.80
N GLU A 121 13.82 -2.58 1.19
CA GLU A 121 14.01 -2.64 -0.27
C GLU A 121 12.69 -2.93 -0.98
N VAL A 122 11.85 -3.81 -0.40
CA VAL A 122 10.48 -4.07 -0.91
C VAL A 122 9.64 -2.81 -0.80
N PHE A 123 9.68 -2.14 0.35
CA PHE A 123 8.97 -0.86 0.57
C PHE A 123 9.39 0.19 -0.46
N ALA A 124 10.70 0.43 -0.59
CA ALA A 124 11.22 1.42 -1.52
C ALA A 124 10.85 1.11 -2.98
N ALA A 125 10.92 -0.17 -3.38
CA ALA A 125 10.53 -0.58 -4.73
C ALA A 125 9.04 -0.32 -5.02
N LEU A 126 8.15 -0.53 -4.05
CA LEU A 126 6.73 -0.22 -4.17
C LEU A 126 6.49 1.28 -4.33
N ILE A 127 7.07 2.10 -3.45
CA ILE A 127 6.95 3.56 -3.50
C ILE A 127 7.44 4.11 -4.85
N LEU A 128 8.64 3.69 -5.30
CA LEU A 128 9.20 4.13 -6.58
C LEU A 128 8.27 3.84 -7.77
N ASN A 129 7.56 2.71 -7.79
CA ASN A 129 6.62 2.40 -8.86
C ASN A 129 5.37 3.30 -8.83
N ALA A 130 4.83 3.57 -7.63
CA ALA A 130 3.71 4.48 -7.46
C ALA A 130 4.07 5.91 -7.87
N GLU A 131 5.22 6.41 -7.40
CA GLU A 131 5.73 7.74 -7.75
C GLU A 131 5.98 7.88 -9.25
N ALA A 132 6.61 6.89 -9.90
CA ALA A 132 6.87 6.91 -11.33
C ALA A 132 5.56 6.98 -12.15
N TRP A 133 4.54 6.24 -11.73
CA TRP A 133 3.23 6.28 -12.39
C TRP A 133 2.54 7.63 -12.22
N LEU A 134 2.56 8.20 -11.01
CA LEU A 134 2.01 9.54 -10.72
C LEU A 134 2.77 10.63 -11.49
N ALA A 135 4.11 10.59 -11.48
CA ALA A 135 4.94 11.54 -12.22
C ALA A 135 4.68 11.50 -13.73
N SER A 136 4.44 10.31 -14.31
CA SER A 136 4.07 10.16 -15.73
C SER A 136 2.74 10.84 -16.09
N ARG A 137 1.93 11.19 -15.09
CA ARG A 137 0.66 11.90 -15.20
C ARG A 137 0.73 13.36 -14.74
N GLN A 138 1.94 13.89 -14.64
CA GLN A 138 2.22 15.27 -14.22
C GLN A 138 1.82 15.59 -12.78
N VAL A 139 1.59 14.58 -11.94
CA VAL A 139 1.39 14.77 -10.50
C VAL A 139 2.70 15.19 -9.84
N ARG A 140 2.64 16.26 -9.03
CA ARG A 140 3.77 16.81 -8.28
C ARG A 140 3.57 16.74 -6.77
N HIS A 141 2.32 16.72 -6.34
CA HIS A 141 1.94 16.64 -4.93
C HIS A 141 1.26 15.30 -4.66
N VAL A 142 1.96 14.46 -3.90
CA VAL A 142 1.47 13.12 -3.55
C VAL A 142 1.16 13.08 -2.07
N SER A 143 -0.02 12.64 -1.72
CA SER A 143 -0.45 12.41 -0.35
C SER A 143 -1.07 11.02 -0.18
N GLY A 144 -1.11 10.54 1.06
CA GLY A 144 -1.66 9.22 1.38
C GLY A 144 -1.22 8.73 2.77
N PRO A 145 -1.58 7.52 3.10
CA PRO A 145 -2.32 6.58 2.25
C PRO A 145 -3.83 6.89 2.20
N PHE A 146 -4.40 6.78 0.99
CA PHE A 146 -5.85 6.77 0.74
C PHE A 146 -6.20 5.51 -0.05
N ASN A 147 -7.14 4.72 0.45
CA ASN A 147 -7.56 3.48 -0.20
C ASN A 147 -8.71 3.79 -1.16
N LEU A 148 -8.35 4.25 -2.35
CA LEU A 148 -9.07 4.89 -3.44
C LEU A 148 -9.40 6.37 -3.15
N SER A 149 -10.14 6.70 -2.11
CA SER A 149 -10.43 8.10 -1.75
C SER A 149 -10.45 8.29 -0.24
N ILE A 150 -10.33 9.54 0.19
CA ILE A 150 -10.42 9.92 1.62
C ILE A 150 -11.77 9.54 2.27
N ASN A 151 -12.81 9.35 1.44
CA ASN A 151 -14.15 8.98 1.91
C ASN A 151 -14.32 7.46 2.12
N GLN A 152 -13.30 6.67 1.87
CA GLN A 152 -13.33 5.21 2.04
C GLN A 152 -12.45 4.81 3.22
N GLU A 153 -11.17 4.56 2.99
CA GLU A 153 -10.22 4.24 4.04
C GLU A 153 -8.99 5.12 3.89
N CYS A 154 -8.47 5.67 4.98
CA CYS A 154 -7.29 6.52 4.94
C CYS A 154 -6.52 6.45 6.26
N GLY A 155 -5.26 6.84 6.20
CA GLY A 155 -4.38 6.90 7.35
C GLY A 155 -3.42 5.72 7.46
N ILE A 156 -2.52 5.82 8.41
CA ILE A 156 -1.55 4.80 8.78
C ILE A 156 -1.46 4.74 10.30
N LEU A 157 -1.43 3.55 10.86
CA LEU A 157 -1.23 3.37 12.28
C LEU A 157 0.20 3.79 12.66
N VAL A 158 0.33 4.70 13.62
CA VAL A 158 1.63 5.24 14.08
C VAL A 158 1.88 4.96 15.56
N ASP A 159 0.84 4.59 16.31
CA ASP A 159 0.87 4.26 17.73
C ASP A 159 -0.32 3.37 18.07
N GLY A 160 -0.27 2.63 19.21
CA GLY A 160 -1.35 1.75 19.63
C GLY A 160 -1.39 0.40 18.92
N PHE A 161 -0.23 -0.10 18.47
CA PHE A 161 -0.10 -1.40 17.79
C PHE A 161 -0.53 -2.62 18.64
N ASP A 162 -0.72 -2.43 19.91
CA ASP A 162 -1.16 -3.43 20.90
C ASP A 162 -2.68 -3.40 21.17
N THR A 163 -3.40 -2.54 20.48
CA THR A 163 -4.85 -2.41 20.59
C THR A 163 -5.57 -2.94 19.35
N PRO A 164 -6.75 -3.58 19.51
CA PRO A 164 -7.51 -4.00 18.32
C PRO A 164 -7.95 -2.80 17.49
N PRO A 165 -8.03 -2.96 16.14
CA PRO A 165 -8.43 -1.89 15.25
C PRO A 165 -9.86 -1.44 15.56
N VAL A 166 -10.10 -0.12 15.44
CA VAL A 166 -11.45 0.43 15.54
C VAL A 166 -12.16 0.36 14.18
N ILE A 167 -13.49 0.37 14.22
CA ILE A 167 -14.30 0.38 12.99
C ILE A 167 -13.88 1.56 12.12
N MET A 168 -13.64 1.31 10.84
CA MET A 168 -13.22 2.25 9.78
C MET A 168 -11.73 2.68 9.80
N MET A 169 -10.92 2.15 10.70
CA MET A 169 -9.47 2.28 10.67
C MET A 169 -8.87 0.86 10.73
N PRO A 170 -8.57 0.25 9.60
CA PRO A 170 -7.94 -1.07 9.56
C PRO A 170 -6.51 -1.04 10.06
#